data_7daade90a9d18e5efa6f1ec6ae8381ba
#
_entry.id   7daade90a9d18e5efa6f1ec6ae8381ba
#
_cell.length_a   1.000
_cell.length_b   1.000
_cell.length_c   1.000
_cell.angle_alpha   90.00
_cell.angle_beta   90.00
_cell.angle_gamma   90.00
#
_symmetry.space_group_name_H-M   'P 1'
#
loop_
_entity.id
_entity.type
_entity.pdbx_description
1 polymer ?
#
loop_
_entity_poly.entity_id
_entity_poly.type
_entity_poly.pdbx_seq_one_letter_code
_entity_poly.pdbx_strand_id
1 'polypeptide(L)'
;EIIRVYVETVAAEPEPYRFVMANSSASKNKVIADSEQIIARMLALVLRQRMQTVGMDTHGVEPWAFMIVGGVQLATHSWMSNPRMSTDDLIGYLTMMCWSSLCGIVEAGGSLAKFTSEPHPSPVVPRIT
;
A
#
# COMPACT_ATOMS: atom_id res chain seq x y z
N GLU A 1 9.47 -4.13 -6.32
CA GLU A 1 10.32 -5.16 -5.70
C GLU A 1 9.72 -5.67 -4.37
N ILE A 2 9.50 -4.81 -3.39
CA ILE A 2 8.96 -5.19 -2.07
C ILE A 2 7.57 -5.82 -2.18
N ILE A 3 6.69 -5.27 -2.99
CA ILE A 3 5.34 -5.82 -3.22
C ILE A 3 5.43 -7.22 -3.81
N ARG A 4 6.32 -7.42 -4.78
CA ARG A 4 6.55 -8.72 -5.40
C ARG A 4 6.99 -9.76 -4.35
N VAL A 5 7.99 -9.43 -3.54
CA VAL A 5 8.49 -10.32 -2.48
C VAL A 5 7.37 -10.69 -1.52
N TYR A 6 6.56 -9.73 -1.09
CA TYR A 6 5.44 -9.98 -0.19
C TYR A 6 4.41 -10.92 -0.81
N VAL A 7 3.93 -10.61 -2.02
CA VAL A 7 2.89 -11.42 -2.69
C VAL A 7 3.39 -12.83 -2.98
N GLU A 8 4.63 -12.97 -3.47
CA GLU A 8 5.21 -14.28 -3.77
C GLU A 8 5.42 -15.12 -2.51
N THR A 9 5.84 -14.51 -1.41
CA THR A 9 6.01 -15.20 -0.12
C THR A 9 4.67 -15.73 0.38
N VAL A 10 3.64 -14.90 0.35
CA VAL A 10 2.29 -15.28 0.77
C VAL A 10 1.70 -16.36 -0.14
N ALA A 11 1.91 -16.25 -1.46
CA ALA A 11 1.41 -17.21 -2.43
C ALA A 11 2.14 -18.57 -2.35
N ALA A 12 3.43 -18.57 -2.01
CA ALA A 12 4.23 -19.80 -1.88
C ALA A 12 3.83 -20.63 -0.66
N GLU A 13 3.40 -19.97 0.42
CA GLU A 13 3.00 -20.63 1.66
C GLU A 13 1.61 -20.14 2.11
N PRO A 14 0.54 -20.41 1.31
CA PRO A 14 -0.78 -19.86 1.62
C PRO A 14 -1.44 -20.49 2.85
N GLU A 15 -1.14 -21.76 3.14
CA GLU A 15 -1.80 -22.48 4.25
C GLU A 15 -1.42 -21.93 5.62
N PRO A 16 -0.13 -21.74 5.98
CA PRO A 16 0.23 -21.11 7.24
C PRO A 16 -0.37 -19.71 7.41
N TYR A 17 -0.37 -18.91 6.35
CA TYR A 17 -0.97 -17.58 6.36
C TYR A 17 -2.48 -17.63 6.59
N ARG A 18 -3.19 -18.49 5.85
CA ARG A 18 -4.63 -18.71 6.02
C ARG A 18 -4.97 -19.22 7.41
N PHE A 19 -4.18 -20.15 7.92
CA PHE A 19 -4.36 -20.70 9.27
C PHE A 19 -4.24 -19.60 10.32
N VAL A 20 -3.21 -18.77 10.24
CA VAL A 20 -3.01 -17.63 11.16
C VAL A 20 -4.16 -16.65 11.08
N MET A 21 -4.63 -16.31 9.87
CA MET A 21 -5.75 -15.38 9.67
C MET A 21 -7.09 -15.97 10.11
N ALA A 22 -7.33 -17.27 9.88
CA ALA A 22 -8.59 -17.93 10.22
C ALA A 22 -8.71 -18.27 11.72
N ASN A 23 -7.60 -18.62 12.36
CA ASN A 23 -7.54 -19.00 13.77
C ASN A 23 -7.02 -17.89 14.66
N SER A 24 -7.08 -16.65 14.18
CA SER A 24 -6.60 -15.52 14.95
C SER A 24 -7.46 -15.33 16.21
N SER A 25 -6.97 -15.84 17.33
CA SER A 25 -7.38 -15.35 18.62
C SER A 25 -7.00 -13.87 18.74
N ALA A 26 -7.64 -13.12 19.62
CA ALA A 26 -7.34 -11.70 19.80
C ALA A 26 -5.82 -11.42 19.98
N SER A 27 -5.08 -12.34 20.62
CA SER A 27 -3.63 -12.21 20.79
C SER A 27 -2.83 -12.43 19.49
N LYS A 28 -3.27 -13.36 18.63
CA LYS A 28 -2.63 -13.60 17.33
C LYS A 28 -2.93 -12.47 16.36
N ASN A 29 -4.15 -11.95 16.35
CA ASN A 29 -4.50 -10.74 15.59
C ASN A 29 -3.65 -9.55 16.01
N LYS A 30 -3.40 -9.42 17.29
CA LYS A 30 -2.55 -8.35 17.82
C LYS A 30 -1.11 -8.48 17.32
N VAL A 31 -0.52 -9.69 17.30
CA VAL A 31 0.83 -9.92 16.80
C VAL A 31 0.95 -9.57 15.32
N ILE A 32 -0.03 -9.98 14.51
CA ILE A 32 -0.08 -9.65 13.08
C ILE A 32 -0.21 -8.15 12.89
N ALA A 33 -1.15 -7.51 13.60
CA ALA A 33 -1.35 -6.07 13.52
C ALA A 33 -0.10 -5.29 13.95
N ASP A 34 0.58 -5.75 15.01
CA ASP A 34 1.83 -5.12 15.46
C ASP A 34 2.94 -5.26 14.42
N SER A 35 3.05 -6.42 13.77
CA SER A 35 4.03 -6.64 12.68
C SER A 35 3.76 -5.75 11.49
N GLU A 36 2.50 -5.60 11.10
CA GLU A 36 2.07 -4.70 10.02
C GLU A 36 2.40 -3.25 10.33
N GLN A 37 2.16 -2.83 11.58
CA GLN A 37 2.51 -1.49 12.02
C GLN A 37 4.01 -1.24 11.98
N ILE A 38 4.82 -2.22 12.37
CA ILE A 38 6.28 -2.13 12.29
C ILE A 38 6.72 -1.92 10.84
N ILE A 39 6.20 -2.72 9.91
CA ILE A 39 6.50 -2.59 8.48
C ILE A 39 6.09 -1.21 7.97
N ALA A 40 4.90 -0.75 8.33
CA ALA A 40 4.42 0.57 7.93
C ALA A 40 5.30 1.70 8.47
N ARG A 41 5.74 1.61 9.72
CA ARG A 41 6.68 2.58 10.31
C ARG A 41 8.04 2.57 9.64
N MET A 42 8.55 1.40 9.28
CA MET A 42 9.79 1.30 8.52
C MET A 42 9.66 1.94 7.14
N LEU A 43 8.55 1.70 6.45
CA LEU A 43 8.26 2.35 5.17
C LEU A 43 8.16 3.86 5.33
N ALA A 44 7.51 4.33 6.40
CA ALA A 44 7.41 5.77 6.70
C ALA A 44 8.80 6.41 6.88
N LEU A 45 9.72 5.73 7.56
CA LEU A 45 11.09 6.22 7.73
C LEU A 45 11.82 6.35 6.40
N VAL A 46 11.69 5.35 5.52
CA VAL A 46 12.31 5.36 4.19
C VAL A 46 11.73 6.48 3.33
N LEU A 47 10.41 6.62 3.30
CA LEU A 47 9.75 7.68 2.56
C LEU A 47 10.16 9.06 3.06
N ARG A 48 10.17 9.26 4.38
CA ARG A 48 10.57 10.53 4.99
C ARG A 48 11.98 10.91 4.59
N GLN A 49 12.91 9.97 4.69
CA GLN A 49 14.31 10.20 4.36
C GLN A 49 14.47 10.59 2.89
N ARG A 50 13.80 9.89 1.98
CA ARG A 50 13.85 10.18 0.55
C ARG A 50 13.22 11.51 0.21
N MET A 51 12.09 11.83 0.80
CA MET A 51 11.39 13.09 0.56
C MET A 51 12.16 14.28 1.12
N GLN A 52 12.77 14.13 2.29
CA GLN A 52 13.64 15.17 2.87
C GLN A 52 14.83 15.48 1.97
N THR A 53 15.42 14.49 1.36
CA THR A 53 16.56 14.63 0.43
C THR A 53 16.23 15.56 -0.74
N VAL A 54 14.99 15.57 -1.19
CA VAL A 54 14.54 16.40 -2.33
C VAL A 54 13.70 17.62 -1.88
N GLY A 55 13.67 17.92 -0.59
CA GLY A 55 13.02 19.11 -0.06
C GLY A 55 11.49 19.08 -0.05
N MET A 56 10.89 17.89 -0.06
CA MET A 56 9.44 17.72 -0.04
C MET A 56 8.88 17.78 1.39
N ASP A 57 7.61 18.17 1.52
CA ASP A 57 6.88 18.12 2.79
C ASP A 57 6.64 16.66 3.20
N THR A 58 6.97 16.33 4.44
CA THR A 58 6.92 14.95 4.96
C THR A 58 5.78 14.70 5.97
N HIS A 59 4.88 15.64 6.18
CA HIS A 59 3.81 15.49 7.17
C HIS A 59 2.85 14.35 6.87
N GLY A 60 2.64 14.01 5.61
CA GLY A 60 1.74 12.93 5.18
C GLY A 60 2.37 11.53 5.14
N VAL A 61 3.66 11.40 5.43
CA VAL A 61 4.40 10.15 5.26
C VAL A 61 3.81 9.01 6.07
N GLU A 62 3.41 9.25 7.30
CA GLU A 62 2.87 8.19 8.16
C GLU A 62 1.55 7.63 7.63
N PRO A 63 0.49 8.43 7.39
CA PRO A 63 -0.74 7.91 6.80
C PRO A 63 -0.53 7.27 5.42
N TRP A 64 0.36 7.79 4.59
CA TRP A 64 0.66 7.18 3.30
C TRP A 64 1.29 5.79 3.44
N ALA A 65 2.26 5.65 4.34
CA ALA A 65 2.90 4.35 4.58
C ALA A 65 1.91 3.31 5.11
N PHE A 66 1.06 3.68 6.06
CA PHE A 66 0.02 2.80 6.60
C PHE A 66 -1.01 2.43 5.54
N MET A 67 -1.39 3.37 4.69
CA MET A 67 -2.32 3.11 3.59
C MET A 67 -1.74 2.14 2.57
N ILE A 68 -0.47 2.30 2.21
CA ILE A 68 0.21 1.39 1.27
C ILE A 68 0.28 -0.02 1.84
N VAL A 69 0.77 -0.17 3.08
CA VAL A 69 0.93 -1.49 3.71
C VAL A 69 -0.43 -2.16 3.90
N GLY A 70 -1.41 -1.45 4.46
CA GLY A 70 -2.75 -1.98 4.67
C GLY A 70 -3.46 -2.32 3.37
N GLY A 71 -3.33 -1.50 2.35
CA GLY A 71 -3.92 -1.72 1.03
C GLY A 71 -3.34 -2.94 0.33
N VAL A 72 -2.02 -3.09 0.32
CA VAL A 72 -1.34 -4.26 -0.27
C VAL A 72 -1.75 -5.54 0.45
N GLN A 73 -1.82 -5.51 1.77
CA GLN A 73 -2.22 -6.68 2.56
C GLN A 73 -3.66 -7.09 2.29
N LEU A 74 -4.58 -6.15 2.36
CA LEU A 74 -5.99 -6.44 2.14
C LEU A 74 -6.24 -6.96 0.72
N ALA A 75 -5.62 -6.34 -0.27
CA ALA A 75 -5.73 -6.76 -1.67
C ALA A 75 -5.18 -8.17 -1.88
N THR A 76 -4.01 -8.47 -1.31
CA THR A 76 -3.38 -9.79 -1.40
C THR A 76 -4.22 -10.86 -0.71
N HIS A 77 -4.74 -10.55 0.47
CA HIS A 77 -5.61 -11.46 1.21
C HIS A 77 -6.90 -11.77 0.45
N SER A 78 -7.53 -10.75 -0.13
CA SER A 78 -8.72 -10.91 -0.98
C SER A 78 -8.42 -11.78 -2.19
N TRP A 79 -7.31 -11.56 -2.86
CA TRP A 79 -6.88 -12.35 -4.00
C TRP A 79 -6.63 -13.82 -3.63
N MET A 80 -6.00 -14.07 -2.48
CA MET A 80 -5.76 -15.45 -2.02
C MET A 80 -7.05 -16.22 -1.77
N SER A 81 -8.07 -15.56 -1.27
CA SER A 81 -9.38 -16.19 -1.01
C SER A 81 -10.11 -16.55 -2.28
N ASN A 82 -9.89 -15.81 -3.37
CA ASN A 82 -10.53 -16.04 -4.66
C ASN A 82 -9.64 -15.49 -5.78
N PRO A 83 -8.59 -16.22 -6.18
CA PRO A 83 -7.64 -15.74 -7.18
C PRO A 83 -8.27 -15.68 -8.57
N ARG A 84 -8.59 -14.49 -9.04
CA ARG A 84 -9.19 -14.23 -10.37
C ARG A 84 -8.18 -13.73 -11.39
N MET A 85 -6.94 -13.56 -10.99
CA MET A 85 -5.85 -13.14 -11.87
C MET A 85 -4.55 -13.82 -11.45
N SER A 86 -3.54 -13.77 -12.30
CA SER A 86 -2.23 -14.31 -11.99
C SER A 86 -1.53 -13.47 -10.88
N THR A 87 -0.55 -14.09 -10.24
CA THR A 87 0.31 -13.39 -9.28
C THR A 87 0.98 -12.18 -9.90
N ASP A 88 1.48 -12.31 -11.12
CA ASP A 88 2.15 -11.21 -11.83
C ASP A 88 1.20 -10.05 -12.12
N ASP A 89 -0.04 -10.34 -12.51
CA ASP A 89 -1.04 -9.31 -12.73
C ASP A 89 -1.40 -8.59 -11.43
N LEU A 90 -1.60 -9.32 -10.34
CA LEU A 90 -1.85 -8.72 -9.03
C LEU A 90 -0.72 -7.75 -8.65
N ILE A 91 0.53 -8.21 -8.75
CA ILE A 91 1.70 -7.38 -8.46
C ILE A 91 1.72 -6.13 -9.35
N GLY A 92 1.42 -6.30 -10.63
CA GLY A 92 1.35 -5.21 -11.60
C GLY A 92 0.32 -4.16 -11.21
N TYR A 93 -0.88 -4.55 -10.85
CA TYR A 93 -1.94 -3.63 -10.45
C TYR A 93 -1.63 -2.91 -9.13
N LEU A 94 -1.09 -3.63 -8.15
CA LEU A 94 -0.68 -3.01 -6.89
C LEU A 94 0.46 -2.01 -7.09
N THR A 95 1.42 -2.35 -7.93
CA THR A 95 2.53 -1.47 -8.29
C THR A 95 2.04 -0.22 -9.02
N MET A 96 1.12 -0.39 -9.97
CA MET A 96 0.49 0.73 -10.69
C MET A 96 -0.17 1.72 -9.73
N MET A 97 -0.94 1.21 -8.77
CA MET A 97 -1.63 2.02 -7.78
C MET A 97 -0.64 2.80 -6.91
N CYS A 98 0.36 2.12 -6.38
CA CYS A 98 1.39 2.74 -5.54
C CYS A 98 2.20 3.77 -6.30
N TRP A 99 2.60 3.45 -7.52
CA TRP A 99 3.36 4.38 -8.38
C TRP A 99 2.54 5.63 -8.69
N SER A 100 1.28 5.46 -9.10
CA SER A 100 0.40 6.59 -9.43
C SER A 100 0.14 7.49 -8.22
N SER A 101 -0.01 6.89 -7.05
CA SER A 101 -0.16 7.64 -5.79
C SER A 101 1.09 8.45 -5.46
N LEU A 102 2.27 7.85 -5.60
CA LEU A 102 3.54 8.54 -5.37
C LEU A 102 3.76 9.68 -6.36
N CYS A 103 3.42 9.49 -7.63
CA CYS A 103 3.50 10.55 -8.63
C CYS A 103 2.62 11.75 -8.27
N GLY A 104 1.40 11.50 -7.80
CA GLY A 104 0.50 12.57 -7.34
C GLY A 104 1.03 13.31 -6.11
N ILE A 105 1.62 12.60 -5.18
CA ILE A 105 2.26 13.19 -3.99
C ILE A 105 3.44 14.08 -4.40
N VAL A 106 4.29 13.59 -5.31
CA VAL A 106 5.44 14.36 -5.82
C VAL A 106 5.00 15.62 -6.54
N GLU A 107 3.95 15.55 -7.34
CA GLU A 107 3.40 16.72 -8.05
C GLU A 107 2.95 17.81 -7.09
N ALA A 108 2.36 17.43 -5.95
CA ALA A 108 1.98 18.37 -4.89
C ALA A 108 3.15 18.72 -3.96
N GLY A 109 4.36 18.22 -4.19
CA GLY A 109 5.50 18.43 -3.28
C GLY A 109 5.28 17.87 -1.88
N GLY A 110 4.38 16.89 -1.73
CA GLY A 110 3.96 16.37 -0.44
C GLY A 110 3.12 17.33 0.41
N SER A 111 2.77 18.49 -0.12
CA SER A 111 2.09 19.57 0.63
C SER A 111 0.58 19.44 0.53
N LEU A 112 -0.08 19.24 1.66
CA LEU A 112 -1.54 19.25 1.74
C LEU A 112 -2.11 20.61 1.35
N ALA A 113 -1.47 21.70 1.80
CA ALA A 113 -1.90 23.06 1.47
C ALA A 113 -1.85 23.33 -0.04
N LYS A 114 -0.78 22.89 -0.70
CA LYS A 114 -0.68 23.02 -2.16
C LYS A 114 -1.73 22.17 -2.87
N PHE A 115 -1.90 20.93 -2.43
CA PHE A 115 -2.92 20.02 -2.99
C PHE A 115 -4.33 20.60 -2.89
N THR A 116 -4.70 21.15 -1.73
CA THR A 116 -6.04 21.67 -1.51
C THR A 116 -6.29 23.03 -2.16
N SER A 117 -5.27 23.82 -2.43
CA SER A 117 -5.38 25.13 -3.07
C SER A 117 -5.47 25.10 -4.59
N GLU A 118 -5.04 24.01 -5.21
CA GLU A 118 -5.05 23.84 -6.67
C GLU A 118 -6.26 23.03 -7.12
N PRO A 119 -6.93 23.40 -8.23
CA PRO A 119 -8.03 22.61 -8.75
C PRO A 119 -7.53 21.28 -9.29
N HIS A 120 -8.21 20.20 -8.91
CA HIS A 120 -7.93 18.86 -9.43
C HIS A 120 -8.99 18.54 -10.49
N PRO A 121 -8.60 18.38 -11.77
CA PRO A 121 -9.55 17.91 -12.76
C PRO A 121 -10.02 16.50 -12.35
N SER A 122 -11.33 16.33 -12.31
CA SER A 122 -11.91 14.99 -12.12
C SER A 122 -11.36 14.06 -13.19
N PRO A 123 -11.01 12.82 -12.83
CA PRO A 123 -10.66 11.84 -13.86
C PRO A 123 -11.80 11.78 -14.87
N VAL A 124 -11.46 11.98 -16.13
CA VAL A 124 -12.45 11.88 -17.21
C VAL A 124 -12.84 10.41 -17.31
N VAL A 125 -13.93 10.05 -16.66
CA VAL A 125 -14.53 8.74 -16.89
C VAL A 125 -15.30 8.85 -18.21
N PRO A 126 -14.95 8.10 -19.26
CA PRO A 126 -15.72 8.08 -20.48
C PRO A 126 -17.17 7.74 -20.13
N ARG A 127 -18.12 8.57 -20.56
CA ARG A 127 -19.53 8.21 -20.42
C ARG A 127 -19.76 6.95 -21.24
N ILE A 128 -20.07 5.87 -20.57
CA ILE A 128 -20.54 4.67 -21.25
C ILE A 128 -21.95 5.02 -21.75
N THR A 129 -22.04 5.26 -23.02
CA THR A 129 -23.33 5.45 -23.73
C THR A 129 -23.87 4.09 -24.12
#